data_482308627da2b53bda70b46b3f860576
#
_entry.id   482308627da2b53bda70b46b3f860576
#
_cell.length_a   1.000
_cell.length_b   1.000
_cell.length_c   1.000
_cell.angle_alpha   90.00
_cell.angle_beta   90.00
_cell.angle_gamma   90.00
#
_symmetry.space_group_name_H-M   'P 1'
#
loop_
_entity.id
_entity.type
_entity.pdbx_description
1 polymer ?
#
loop_
_entity_poly.entity_id
_entity_poly.type
_entity_poly.pdbx_seq_one_letter_code
_entity_poly.pdbx_strand_id
1 'polypeptide(L)'
;MLGLILPRGCAGCDKPDEILCSDCQSLFRRHTVLPLNGTPSGASDGTPGAATAPNALNGIPSAAIQQPACAMIYAAGTYQGHVRRAILSWKDHGDTECDKAFSQICRQLVAGSGIIETLQTKPQTLPQPKPQTEHQTGSQTQILVVPAPSSPKSMRTRGRRHLWPLAKATAAELAAAGVEACAVNALRTRHVQGKAVETHSALGRAARLDGQLEVNNPGLIAGKKVLILDDIVTTGTTMRRCAEAIRGARGSVVGGLALAAVPPPAER
;
A
#
# COMPACT_ATOMS: atom_id res chain seq x y z
N MET A 1 -6.34 37.34 4.41
CA MET A 1 -7.63 37.93 4.82
C MET A 1 -8.84 37.53 3.96
N LEU A 2 -8.72 36.63 2.98
CA LEU A 2 -9.87 36.13 2.20
C LEU A 2 -10.66 35.00 2.90
N GLY A 3 -10.16 34.41 3.97
CA GLY A 3 -10.84 33.35 4.71
C GLY A 3 -12.02 33.77 5.58
N LEU A 4 -12.25 35.06 5.74
CA LEU A 4 -13.37 35.62 6.51
C LEU A 4 -14.66 35.82 5.70
N ILE A 5 -14.62 35.67 4.37
CA ILE A 5 -15.75 35.99 3.50
C ILE A 5 -16.43 34.72 2.93
N LEU A 6 -15.77 33.59 2.94
CA LEU A 6 -16.34 32.31 2.51
C LEU A 6 -16.06 31.26 3.58
N PRO A 7 -17.07 30.88 4.38
CA PRO A 7 -16.92 29.78 5.31
C PRO A 7 -16.52 28.52 4.54
N ARG A 8 -15.44 27.89 4.99
CA ARG A 8 -14.95 26.65 4.38
C ARG A 8 -15.92 25.52 4.73
N GLY A 9 -16.30 24.75 3.73
CA GLY A 9 -17.13 23.57 3.94
C GLY A 9 -16.29 22.31 4.15
N CYS A 10 -16.90 21.33 4.79
CA CYS A 10 -16.36 20.00 4.96
C CYS A 10 -15.97 19.36 3.61
N ALA A 11 -14.76 18.85 3.47
CA ALA A 11 -14.26 18.24 2.23
C ALA A 11 -15.14 17.10 1.70
N GLY A 12 -15.98 16.49 2.56
CA GLY A 12 -16.90 15.41 2.18
C GLY A 12 -18.31 15.88 1.85
N CYS A 13 -18.95 16.70 2.71
CA CYS A 13 -20.37 17.04 2.62
C CYS A 13 -20.68 18.54 2.58
N ASP A 14 -19.65 19.41 2.53
CA ASP A 14 -19.76 20.86 2.54
C ASP A 14 -20.39 21.48 3.81
N LYS A 15 -20.50 20.75 4.92
CA LYS A 15 -20.96 21.29 6.19
C LYS A 15 -20.07 22.50 6.56
N PRO A 16 -20.63 23.67 6.87
CA PRO A 16 -19.86 24.87 7.15
C PRO A 16 -18.89 24.72 8.32
N ASP A 17 -17.78 25.45 8.26
CA ASP A 17 -16.80 25.61 9.35
C ASP A 17 -16.09 24.33 9.81
N GLU A 18 -16.12 23.27 9.02
CA GLU A 18 -15.42 22.02 9.30
C GLU A 18 -14.51 21.61 8.12
N ILE A 19 -13.30 21.11 8.43
CA ILE A 19 -12.38 20.59 7.40
C ILE A 19 -12.84 19.22 6.94
N LEU A 20 -13.13 18.33 7.88
CA LEU A 20 -13.76 17.03 7.69
C LEU A 20 -14.61 16.76 8.92
N CYS A 21 -15.94 16.85 8.79
CA CYS A 21 -16.86 16.75 9.91
C CYS A 21 -16.89 15.33 10.49
N SER A 22 -17.38 15.21 11.72
CA SER A 22 -17.50 13.93 12.45
C SER A 22 -18.28 12.88 11.66
N ASP A 23 -19.35 13.27 10.97
CA ASP A 23 -20.17 12.36 10.16
C ASP A 23 -19.36 11.80 8.99
N CYS A 24 -18.62 12.67 8.27
CA CYS A 24 -17.75 12.22 7.18
C CYS A 24 -16.58 11.39 7.69
N GLN A 25 -15.99 11.72 8.85
CA GLN A 25 -14.94 10.91 9.46
C GLN A 25 -15.46 9.50 9.87
N SER A 26 -16.70 9.40 10.33
CA SER A 26 -17.30 8.13 10.73
C SER A 26 -17.38 7.12 9.58
N LEU A 27 -17.49 7.60 8.34
CA LEU A 27 -17.53 6.76 7.13
C LEU A 27 -16.21 6.01 6.86
N PHE A 28 -15.09 6.46 7.46
CA PHE A 28 -13.80 5.81 7.40
C PHE A 28 -13.58 4.78 8.53
N ARG A 29 -14.59 4.46 9.31
CA ARG A 29 -14.51 3.42 10.36
C ARG A 29 -15.00 2.05 9.89
N ARG A 30 -15.48 1.93 8.65
CA ARG A 30 -15.97 0.68 8.05
C ARG A 30 -14.83 0.00 7.31
N HIS A 31 -14.00 -0.70 8.06
CA HIS A 31 -12.83 -1.36 7.51
C HIS A 31 -13.20 -2.43 6.49
N THR A 32 -12.54 -2.41 5.34
CA THR A 32 -12.60 -3.46 4.31
C THR A 32 -11.25 -4.13 4.21
N VAL A 33 -11.22 -5.46 4.17
CA VAL A 33 -9.99 -6.25 4.05
C VAL A 33 -9.98 -6.93 2.68
N LEU A 34 -8.90 -6.75 1.93
CA LEU A 34 -8.73 -7.25 0.58
C LEU A 34 -7.41 -8.02 0.45
N PRO A 35 -7.33 -9.10 -0.35
CA PRO A 35 -6.06 -9.76 -0.59
C PRO A 35 -5.15 -8.89 -1.45
N LEU A 36 -3.88 -8.77 -1.07
CA LEU A 36 -2.88 -8.02 -1.85
C LEU A 36 -2.60 -8.69 -3.20
N ASN A 37 -2.58 -10.01 -3.22
CA ASN A 37 -2.41 -10.80 -4.44
C ASN A 37 -3.79 -11.14 -5.01
N GLY A 38 -4.54 -10.21 -5.53
CA GLY A 38 -5.92 -10.41 -5.97
C GLY A 38 -6.24 -11.84 -6.41
N THR A 39 -7.44 -12.36 -6.09
CA THR A 39 -7.94 -13.57 -6.74
C THR A 39 -7.81 -13.38 -8.26
N PRO A 40 -7.21 -14.32 -9.02
CA PRO A 40 -7.29 -14.26 -10.47
C PRO A 40 -8.77 -14.31 -10.83
N SER A 41 -9.31 -13.20 -11.33
CA SER A 41 -10.62 -13.18 -11.96
C SER A 41 -10.50 -13.97 -13.24
N GLY A 42 -11.09 -15.15 -13.27
CA GLY A 42 -11.14 -15.99 -14.48
C GLY A 42 -10.73 -17.44 -14.21
N ALA A 43 -11.48 -18.18 -13.42
CA ALA A 43 -11.57 -19.63 -13.60
C ALA A 43 -12.60 -19.86 -14.71
N SER A 44 -12.15 -19.86 -15.96
CA SER A 44 -12.86 -20.55 -17.02
C SER A 44 -12.49 -22.03 -16.95
N ASP A 45 -13.51 -22.87 -16.90
CA ASP A 45 -13.46 -24.32 -17.01
C ASP A 45 -12.44 -24.81 -18.03
N GLY A 46 -11.68 -25.84 -17.67
CA GLY A 46 -10.80 -26.51 -18.60
C GLY A 46 -9.95 -27.62 -17.95
N THR A 47 -10.53 -28.81 -17.82
CA THR A 47 -9.99 -30.18 -17.88
C THR A 47 -8.50 -30.42 -17.53
N PRO A 48 -8.17 -31.44 -16.71
CA PRO A 48 -6.82 -31.81 -16.37
C PRO A 48 -6.15 -32.59 -17.50
N GLY A 49 -5.14 -32.00 -18.11
CA GLY A 49 -4.29 -32.62 -19.13
C GLY A 49 -2.89 -32.87 -18.62
N ALA A 50 -2.45 -34.11 -18.76
CA ALA A 50 -1.29 -34.82 -18.30
C ALA A 50 0.09 -34.14 -18.37
N ALA A 51 0.94 -34.61 -17.48
CA ALA A 51 2.37 -34.41 -17.30
C ALA A 51 3.24 -34.45 -18.58
N THR A 52 4.29 -33.61 -18.59
CA THR A 52 5.62 -34.01 -19.09
C THR A 52 6.70 -33.13 -18.44
N ALA A 53 7.53 -33.72 -17.57
CA ALA A 53 8.91 -33.30 -17.32
C ALA A 53 9.79 -33.98 -18.39
N PRO A 54 11.08 -33.65 -18.66
CA PRO A 54 12.09 -33.22 -17.72
C PRO A 54 13.09 -32.16 -18.26
N ASN A 55 13.87 -31.49 -17.44
CA ASN A 55 15.34 -31.63 -17.45
C ASN A 55 15.99 -30.94 -16.23
N ALA A 56 16.74 -31.74 -15.52
CA ALA A 56 17.64 -31.32 -14.48
C ALA A 56 18.87 -30.61 -15.05
N LEU A 57 19.34 -29.56 -14.37
CA LEU A 57 20.77 -29.33 -14.12
C LEU A 57 20.97 -28.19 -13.08
N ASN A 58 21.63 -28.60 -11.98
CA ASN A 58 22.44 -27.80 -11.04
C ASN A 58 21.74 -26.79 -10.10
N GLY A 59 21.26 -27.16 -8.94
CA GLY A 59 22.02 -27.25 -7.69
C GLY A 59 22.46 -25.87 -7.12
N ILE A 60 21.49 -25.09 -6.55
CA ILE A 60 21.68 -24.30 -5.32
C ILE A 60 20.30 -24.29 -4.66
N PRO A 61 20.14 -24.74 -3.39
CA PRO A 61 18.88 -24.58 -2.70
C PRO A 61 18.71 -23.09 -2.39
N SER A 62 17.95 -22.39 -3.21
CA SER A 62 17.37 -21.11 -2.83
C SER A 62 16.51 -21.40 -1.61
N ALA A 63 17.02 -21.04 -0.42
CA ALA A 63 16.21 -21.05 0.78
C ALA A 63 14.96 -20.26 0.48
N ALA A 64 13.85 -20.93 0.25
CA ALA A 64 12.55 -20.37 0.03
C ALA A 64 12.26 -19.49 1.25
N ILE A 65 12.38 -18.18 1.10
CA ILE A 65 11.83 -17.22 2.05
C ILE A 65 10.34 -17.53 2.04
N GLN A 66 9.89 -18.26 3.06
CA GLN A 66 8.47 -18.56 3.25
C GLN A 66 7.73 -17.23 3.33
N GLN A 67 7.08 -16.88 2.24
CA GLN A 67 6.22 -15.70 2.20
C GLN A 67 5.05 -15.97 3.15
N PRO A 68 4.72 -15.05 4.05
CA PRO A 68 3.51 -15.19 4.85
C PRO A 68 2.34 -15.37 3.88
N ALA A 69 1.54 -16.40 4.11
CA ALA A 69 0.36 -16.68 3.31
C ALA A 69 -0.52 -15.44 3.22
N CYS A 70 -0.57 -14.82 2.03
CA CYS A 70 -1.47 -13.73 1.68
C CYS A 70 -1.36 -12.45 2.53
N ALA A 71 -0.48 -11.53 2.15
CA ALA A 71 -0.50 -10.17 2.69
C ALA A 71 -1.86 -9.51 2.37
N MET A 72 -2.50 -8.90 3.37
CA MET A 72 -3.81 -8.26 3.24
C MET A 72 -3.68 -6.74 3.11
N ILE A 73 -4.65 -6.12 2.45
CA ILE A 73 -4.82 -4.68 2.38
C ILE A 73 -6.01 -4.32 3.26
N TYR A 74 -5.81 -3.37 4.18
CA TYR A 74 -6.85 -2.83 5.05
C TYR A 74 -7.21 -1.44 4.55
N ALA A 75 -8.47 -1.23 4.20
CA ALA A 75 -8.99 0.07 3.78
C ALA A 75 -9.96 0.63 4.82
N ALA A 76 -9.82 1.92 5.16
CA ALA A 76 -10.61 2.55 6.21
C ALA A 76 -12.07 2.77 5.81
N GLY A 77 -12.35 3.02 4.53
CA GLY A 77 -13.71 3.29 4.06
C GLY A 77 -13.98 2.79 2.66
N THR A 78 -15.24 2.92 2.24
CA THR A 78 -15.67 2.61 0.87
C THR A 78 -15.54 3.84 -0.02
N TYR A 79 -14.84 3.73 -1.16
CA TYR A 79 -14.58 4.83 -2.09
C TYR A 79 -15.84 5.22 -2.88
N GLN A 80 -16.78 5.88 -2.20
CA GLN A 80 -18.04 6.41 -2.78
C GLN A 80 -18.54 7.63 -2.00
N GLY A 81 -19.47 8.38 -2.56
CA GLY A 81 -20.15 9.49 -1.90
C GLY A 81 -19.20 10.49 -1.25
N HIS A 82 -19.40 10.80 0.02
CA HIS A 82 -18.63 11.76 0.80
C HIS A 82 -17.17 11.32 1.02
N VAL A 83 -16.89 10.03 1.15
CA VAL A 83 -15.52 9.50 1.25
C VAL A 83 -14.73 9.83 -0.01
N ARG A 84 -15.30 9.54 -1.20
CA ARG A 84 -14.67 9.85 -2.48
C ARG A 84 -14.41 11.35 -2.62
N ARG A 85 -15.39 12.19 -2.27
CA ARG A 85 -15.31 13.65 -2.39
C ARG A 85 -14.20 14.19 -1.48
N ALA A 86 -14.14 13.76 -0.22
CA ALA A 86 -13.10 14.17 0.73
C ALA A 86 -11.69 13.81 0.25
N ILE A 87 -11.49 12.59 -0.25
CA ILE A 87 -10.19 12.16 -0.76
C ILE A 87 -9.80 12.95 -2.01
N LEU A 88 -10.72 13.23 -2.94
CA LEU A 88 -10.44 14.03 -4.14
C LEU A 88 -10.11 15.49 -3.79
N SER A 89 -10.85 16.11 -2.86
CA SER A 89 -10.57 17.47 -2.38
C SER A 89 -9.14 17.55 -1.84
N TRP A 90 -8.78 16.65 -0.97
CA TRP A 90 -7.43 16.56 -0.39
C TRP A 90 -6.35 16.27 -1.43
N LYS A 91 -6.60 15.30 -2.29
CA LYS A 91 -5.61 14.78 -3.24
C LYS A 91 -5.41 15.71 -4.43
N ASP A 92 -6.48 16.18 -5.04
CA ASP A 92 -6.44 16.85 -6.35
C ASP A 92 -6.65 18.35 -6.26
N HIS A 93 -7.33 18.85 -5.24
CA HIS A 93 -7.59 20.27 -5.05
C HIS A 93 -6.65 20.91 -4.01
N GLY A 94 -5.71 20.15 -3.46
CA GLY A 94 -4.64 20.68 -2.61
C GLY A 94 -5.07 21.04 -1.19
N ASP A 95 -6.18 20.46 -0.72
CA ASP A 95 -6.71 20.66 0.62
C ASP A 95 -5.78 20.05 1.71
N THR A 96 -4.68 20.77 2.01
CA THR A 96 -3.66 20.30 2.95
C THR A 96 -4.15 20.24 4.40
N GLU A 97 -5.21 20.96 4.75
CA GLU A 97 -5.77 20.95 6.10
C GLU A 97 -6.38 19.59 6.44
N CYS A 98 -6.80 18.83 5.41
CA CYS A 98 -7.23 17.45 5.59
C CYS A 98 -6.11 16.48 6.01
N ASP A 99 -4.83 16.87 5.93
CA ASP A 99 -3.69 15.99 6.32
C ASP A 99 -3.84 15.48 7.74
N LYS A 100 -4.28 16.34 8.67
CA LYS A 100 -4.50 15.98 10.08
C LYS A 100 -5.63 14.97 10.24
N ALA A 101 -6.76 15.20 9.58
CA ALA A 101 -7.93 14.32 9.64
C ALA A 101 -7.60 12.93 9.03
N PHE A 102 -6.98 12.89 7.85
CA PHE A 102 -6.60 11.63 7.22
C PHE A 102 -5.48 10.90 7.97
N SER A 103 -4.54 11.62 8.59
CA SER A 103 -3.54 11.02 9.48
C SER A 103 -4.19 10.35 10.68
N GLN A 104 -5.23 10.97 11.26
CA GLN A 104 -5.99 10.38 12.36
C GLN A 104 -6.78 9.14 11.92
N ILE A 105 -7.36 9.17 10.72
CA ILE A 105 -8.02 8.00 10.13
C ILE A 105 -7.03 6.84 9.94
N CYS A 106 -5.82 7.11 9.44
CA CYS A 106 -4.78 6.08 9.33
C CYS A 106 -4.39 5.48 10.69
N ARG A 107 -4.26 6.31 11.75
CA ARG A 107 -4.02 5.82 13.11
C ARG A 107 -5.13 4.90 13.59
N GLN A 108 -6.39 5.32 13.43
CA GLN A 108 -7.56 4.53 13.80
C GLN A 108 -7.63 3.20 13.01
N LEU A 109 -7.26 3.23 11.72
CA LEU A 109 -7.18 2.03 10.92
C LEU A 109 -6.13 1.06 11.47
N VAL A 110 -4.93 1.53 11.79
CA VAL A 110 -3.87 0.71 12.41
C VAL A 110 -4.35 0.10 13.72
N ALA A 111 -4.94 0.90 14.61
CA ALA A 111 -5.40 0.44 15.92
C ALA A 111 -6.58 -0.55 15.84
N GLY A 112 -7.46 -0.42 14.84
CA GLY A 112 -8.71 -1.19 14.76
C GLY A 112 -8.73 -2.33 13.73
N SER A 113 -7.68 -2.51 12.92
CA SER A 113 -7.69 -3.48 11.81
C SER A 113 -7.16 -4.87 12.15
N GLY A 114 -6.57 -5.08 13.33
CA GLY A 114 -5.86 -6.32 13.68
C GLY A 114 -4.49 -6.45 13.02
N ILE A 115 -3.98 -5.39 12.37
CA ILE A 115 -2.66 -5.45 11.72
C ILE A 115 -1.53 -5.50 12.74
N ILE A 116 -1.70 -4.88 13.91
CA ILE A 116 -0.69 -4.88 14.98
C ILE A 116 -0.45 -6.32 15.44
N GLU A 117 -1.49 -7.06 15.71
CA GLU A 117 -1.46 -8.46 16.13
C GLU A 117 -0.77 -9.32 15.07
N THR A 118 -1.10 -9.07 13.78
CA THR A 118 -0.47 -9.77 12.66
C THR A 118 1.03 -9.49 12.57
N LEU A 119 1.46 -8.26 12.85
CA LEU A 119 2.87 -7.87 12.80
C LEU A 119 3.67 -8.39 14.01
N GLN A 120 3.03 -8.55 15.18
CA GLN A 120 3.63 -9.05 16.41
C GLN A 120 3.70 -10.58 16.47
N THR A 121 2.84 -11.28 15.72
CA THR A 121 2.84 -12.74 15.67
C THR A 121 4.15 -13.23 15.07
N LYS A 122 4.96 -13.93 15.88
CA LYS A 122 6.15 -14.62 15.38
C LYS A 122 5.71 -15.78 14.47
N PRO A 123 6.35 -15.99 13.31
CA PRO A 123 6.10 -17.20 12.55
C PRO A 123 6.41 -18.41 13.46
N GLN A 124 5.45 -19.32 13.58
CA GLN A 124 5.68 -20.61 14.26
C GLN A 124 6.67 -21.40 13.40
N THR A 125 7.95 -21.25 13.67
CA THR A 125 8.97 -22.15 13.13
C THR A 125 8.83 -23.48 13.87
N LEU A 126 8.55 -24.54 13.12
CA LEU A 126 8.76 -25.91 13.59
C LEU A 126 10.16 -26.02 14.19
N PRO A 127 10.34 -26.72 15.31
CA PRO A 127 11.63 -26.79 15.98
C PRO A 127 12.66 -27.44 15.06
N GLN A 128 13.59 -26.65 14.54
CA GLN A 128 14.80 -27.16 13.90
C GLN A 128 15.91 -27.28 14.94
N PRO A 129 16.75 -28.34 14.88
CA PRO A 129 17.86 -28.52 15.82
C PRO A 129 18.83 -27.32 15.71
N LYS A 130 19.11 -26.70 16.86
CA LYS A 130 19.96 -25.52 17.01
C LYS A 130 21.40 -25.78 16.56
N PRO A 131 22.01 -24.99 15.69
CA PRO A 131 23.45 -24.79 15.73
C PRO A 131 23.74 -23.88 16.93
N GLN A 132 24.60 -24.35 17.82
CA GLN A 132 25.13 -23.56 18.93
C GLN A 132 26.07 -22.50 18.37
N THR A 133 26.02 -21.29 18.97
CA THR A 133 26.78 -20.08 18.71
C THR A 133 26.15 -19.12 17.72
N GLU A 134 25.39 -18.17 18.31
CA GLU A 134 25.52 -16.75 18.03
C GLU A 134 24.62 -15.99 19.00
N HIS A 135 25.15 -14.96 19.64
CA HIS A 135 24.42 -14.00 20.48
C HIS A 135 23.39 -13.28 19.60
N GLN A 136 22.19 -13.83 19.48
CA GLN A 136 21.06 -13.11 18.90
C GLN A 136 20.46 -12.23 19.99
N THR A 137 20.99 -11.00 20.13
CA THR A 137 20.20 -9.89 20.61
C THR A 137 18.93 -9.87 19.77
N GLY A 138 17.77 -10.05 20.40
CA GLY A 138 16.46 -10.10 19.73
C GLY A 138 16.17 -8.77 19.01
N SER A 139 16.71 -8.60 17.81
CA SER A 139 16.45 -7.46 16.95
C SER A 139 15.00 -7.56 16.50
N GLN A 140 14.12 -6.81 17.13
CA GLN A 140 12.77 -6.60 16.62
C GLN A 140 12.91 -6.10 15.19
N THR A 141 12.33 -6.84 14.24
CA THR A 141 12.44 -6.48 12.83
C THR A 141 11.63 -5.22 12.58
N GLN A 142 12.32 -4.09 12.38
CA GLN A 142 11.73 -2.80 12.09
C GLN A 142 10.79 -2.86 10.86
N ILE A 143 9.58 -2.33 11.00
CA ILE A 143 8.61 -2.19 9.94
C ILE A 143 8.84 -0.87 9.19
N LEU A 144 8.98 -0.94 7.87
CA LEU A 144 9.06 0.25 7.03
C LEU A 144 7.68 0.57 6.47
N VAL A 145 7.13 1.73 6.81
CA VAL A 145 5.89 2.24 6.20
C VAL A 145 6.25 2.99 4.92
N VAL A 146 5.92 2.40 3.79
CA VAL A 146 6.31 2.91 2.47
C VAL A 146 5.09 3.41 1.71
N PRO A 147 4.94 4.72 1.49
CA PRO A 147 3.87 5.26 0.68
C PRO A 147 4.05 4.92 -0.81
N ALA A 148 2.95 4.60 -1.49
CA ALA A 148 2.90 4.45 -2.93
C ALA A 148 3.38 5.74 -3.61
N PRO A 149 4.19 5.67 -4.68
CA PRO A 149 4.72 6.86 -5.32
C PRO A 149 3.64 7.55 -6.16
N SER A 150 3.58 8.87 -6.05
CA SER A 150 2.78 9.68 -6.96
C SER A 150 3.41 9.73 -8.35
N SER A 151 2.59 9.77 -9.40
CA SER A 151 3.10 9.98 -10.75
C SER A 151 3.81 11.33 -10.87
N PRO A 152 4.81 11.48 -11.77
CA PRO A 152 5.49 12.76 -11.98
C PRO A 152 4.52 13.89 -12.38
N LYS A 153 3.46 13.57 -13.14
CA LYS A 153 2.40 14.53 -13.48
C LYS A 153 1.70 15.01 -12.22
N SER A 154 1.25 14.08 -11.36
CA SER A 154 0.60 14.40 -10.09
C SER A 154 1.50 15.18 -9.15
N MET A 155 2.80 14.87 -9.11
CA MET A 155 3.78 15.61 -8.31
C MET A 155 3.95 17.05 -8.78
N ARG A 156 3.97 17.30 -10.10
CA ARG A 156 4.04 18.65 -10.66
C ARG A 156 2.78 19.46 -10.35
N THR A 157 1.60 18.83 -10.47
CA THR A 157 0.32 19.51 -10.21
C THR A 157 0.13 19.82 -8.73
N ARG A 158 0.47 18.88 -7.84
CA ARG A 158 0.23 19.01 -6.39
C ARG A 158 1.36 19.70 -5.63
N GLY A 159 2.59 19.68 -6.16
CA GLY A 159 3.78 20.20 -5.48
C GLY A 159 4.18 19.49 -4.20
N ARG A 160 3.47 18.41 -3.79
CA ARG A 160 3.68 17.72 -2.52
C ARG A 160 3.44 16.20 -2.59
N ARG A 161 4.05 15.49 -1.66
CA ARG A 161 3.82 14.06 -1.41
C ARG A 161 2.70 13.90 -0.38
N HIS A 162 1.46 13.88 -0.84
CA HIS A 162 0.27 13.88 0.01
C HIS A 162 0.20 12.68 0.99
N LEU A 163 0.72 11.50 0.62
CA LEU A 163 0.76 10.33 1.51
C LEU A 163 1.83 10.41 2.61
N TRP A 164 2.77 11.35 2.53
CA TRP A 164 3.87 11.41 3.48
C TRP A 164 3.45 11.72 4.92
N PRO A 165 2.55 12.67 5.20
CA PRO A 165 2.01 12.88 6.55
C PRO A 165 1.33 11.63 7.12
N LEU A 166 0.59 10.92 6.28
CA LEU A 166 -0.11 9.69 6.65
C LEU A 166 0.87 8.56 7.00
N ALA A 167 1.92 8.39 6.18
CA ALA A 167 2.96 7.39 6.45
C ALA A 167 3.66 7.62 7.79
N LYS A 168 3.97 8.89 8.09
CA LYS A 168 4.55 9.25 9.42
C LYS A 168 3.59 8.96 10.56
N ALA A 169 2.31 9.29 10.39
CA ALA A 169 1.29 9.04 11.41
C ALA A 169 1.08 7.53 11.65
N THR A 170 1.06 6.74 10.57
CA THR A 170 0.99 5.27 10.63
C THR A 170 2.19 4.68 11.37
N ALA A 171 3.40 5.10 11.04
CA ALA A 171 4.61 4.62 11.71
C ALA A 171 4.62 5.00 13.21
N ALA A 172 4.19 6.20 13.55
CA ALA A 172 4.08 6.65 14.94
C ALA A 172 3.05 5.83 15.73
N GLU A 173 1.92 5.46 15.12
CA GLU A 173 0.90 4.63 15.78
C GLU A 173 1.40 3.20 16.01
N LEU A 174 2.07 2.60 15.02
CA LEU A 174 2.72 1.30 15.19
C LEU A 174 3.75 1.32 16.31
N ALA A 175 4.58 2.38 16.38
CA ALA A 175 5.56 2.55 17.45
C ALA A 175 4.91 2.69 18.82
N ALA A 176 3.81 3.44 18.94
CA ALA A 176 3.03 3.56 20.17
C ALA A 176 2.44 2.22 20.63
N ALA A 177 2.14 1.33 19.70
CA ALA A 177 1.68 -0.04 19.96
C ALA A 177 2.83 -1.05 20.20
N GLY A 178 4.08 -0.59 20.34
CA GLY A 178 5.24 -1.44 20.60
C GLY A 178 5.81 -2.16 19.35
N VAL A 179 5.43 -1.75 18.16
CA VAL A 179 5.99 -2.23 16.88
C VAL A 179 7.02 -1.22 16.38
N GLU A 180 8.30 -1.57 16.38
CA GLU A 180 9.32 -0.67 15.83
C GLU A 180 9.03 -0.36 14.36
N ALA A 181 8.72 0.90 14.05
CA ALA A 181 8.32 1.32 12.71
C ALA A 181 8.86 2.71 12.34
N CYS A 182 9.15 2.92 11.05
CA CYS A 182 9.46 4.22 10.50
C CYS A 182 8.89 4.42 9.09
N ALA A 183 8.60 5.68 8.73
CA ALA A 183 8.18 6.03 7.38
C ALA A 183 9.39 6.20 6.47
N VAL A 184 9.37 5.56 5.30
CA VAL A 184 10.48 5.63 4.33
C VAL A 184 9.93 5.86 2.93
N ASN A 185 10.48 6.84 2.22
CA ASN A 185 10.12 7.15 0.85
C ASN A 185 11.00 6.35 -0.11
N ALA A 186 10.73 5.06 -0.22
CA ALA A 186 11.61 4.11 -0.91
C ALA A 186 11.24 3.88 -2.38
N LEU A 187 10.02 4.25 -2.80
CA LEU A 187 9.52 3.96 -4.15
C LEU A 187 9.48 5.21 -5.04
N ARG A 188 9.79 5.03 -6.31
CA ARG A 188 9.61 6.04 -7.36
C ARG A 188 9.05 5.42 -8.64
N THR A 189 8.42 6.25 -9.45
CA THR A 189 8.03 5.89 -10.82
C THR A 189 9.20 6.20 -11.76
N ARG A 190 9.69 5.17 -12.45
CA ARG A 190 10.72 5.34 -13.48
C ARG A 190 10.05 5.67 -14.81
N HIS A 191 10.46 6.77 -15.44
CA HIS A 191 10.14 7.00 -16.84
C HIS A 191 11.02 6.09 -17.69
N VAL A 192 10.42 5.11 -18.36
CA VAL A 192 11.09 4.41 -19.45
C VAL A 192 11.09 5.37 -20.64
N GLN A 193 12.18 6.09 -20.86
CA GLN A 193 12.46 6.72 -22.15
C GLN A 193 12.79 5.59 -23.13
N GLY A 194 11.78 4.89 -23.64
CA GLY A 194 11.95 3.94 -24.74
C GLY A 194 12.03 4.71 -26.04
N LYS A 195 13.16 4.59 -26.78
CA LYS A 195 13.20 4.86 -28.22
C LYS A 195 11.98 4.16 -28.84
N ALA A 196 11.19 4.91 -29.57
CA ALA A 196 10.03 4.45 -30.29
C ALA A 196 10.44 3.34 -31.27
N VAL A 197 10.22 2.08 -30.89
CA VAL A 197 10.03 1.02 -31.86
C VAL A 197 8.52 0.93 -32.06
N GLU A 198 8.09 1.29 -33.24
CA GLU A 198 6.69 1.32 -33.66
C GLU A 198 6.04 -0.05 -33.49
N THR A 199 5.16 -0.16 -32.50
CA THR A 199 4.21 -1.26 -32.41
C THR A 199 2.82 -0.65 -32.33
N HIS A 200 2.04 -0.89 -33.38
CA HIS A 200 0.74 -0.27 -33.68
C HIS A 200 -0.44 -0.83 -32.87
N SER A 201 -0.31 -1.19 -31.59
CA SER A 201 -1.47 -1.59 -30.79
C SER A 201 -1.78 -0.62 -29.66
N ALA A 202 -3.06 -0.25 -29.52
CA ALA A 202 -3.55 0.63 -28.45
C ALA A 202 -3.30 0.06 -27.06
N LEU A 203 -3.35 -1.26 -26.89
CA LEU A 203 -3.02 -1.99 -25.66
C LEU A 203 -1.53 -1.87 -25.27
N GLY A 204 -0.62 -1.87 -26.25
CA GLY A 204 0.82 -1.68 -26.01
C GLY A 204 1.18 -0.27 -25.57
N ARG A 205 0.39 0.75 -25.93
CA ARG A 205 0.58 2.15 -25.50
C ARG A 205 0.15 2.37 -24.05
N ALA A 206 -0.96 1.78 -23.61
CA ALA A 206 -1.43 1.88 -22.22
C ALA A 206 -0.46 1.21 -21.24
N ALA A 207 0.11 0.06 -21.59
CA ALA A 207 1.10 -0.64 -20.77
C ALA A 207 2.46 0.05 -20.69
N ARG A 208 2.83 0.90 -21.68
CA ARG A 208 4.10 1.64 -21.73
C ARG A 208 4.04 3.01 -21.07
N LEU A 209 2.84 3.59 -20.92
CA LEU A 209 2.64 4.89 -20.26
C LEU A 209 2.61 4.75 -18.72
N ASP A 210 2.42 3.55 -18.21
CA ASP A 210 2.47 3.24 -16.79
C ASP A 210 3.93 2.97 -16.40
N GLY A 211 4.61 4.01 -15.89
CA GLY A 211 6.00 3.93 -15.48
C GLY A 211 6.26 2.75 -14.54
N GLN A 212 7.35 2.04 -14.77
CA GLN A 212 7.79 0.97 -13.88
C GLN A 212 8.07 1.55 -12.48
N LEU A 213 7.58 0.88 -11.45
CA LEU A 213 7.94 1.22 -10.07
C LEU A 213 9.28 0.60 -9.73
N GLU A 214 10.14 1.38 -9.10
CA GLU A 214 11.43 0.90 -8.63
C GLU A 214 11.72 1.40 -7.21
N VAL A 215 12.60 0.69 -6.51
CA VAL A 215 13.10 1.10 -5.20
C VAL A 215 14.28 2.04 -5.38
N ASN A 216 14.24 3.22 -4.76
CA ASN A 216 15.30 4.23 -4.86
C ASN A 216 16.65 3.75 -4.31
N ASN A 217 16.60 3.03 -3.18
CA ASN A 217 17.77 2.47 -2.52
C ASN A 217 17.44 1.06 -2.02
N PRO A 218 17.81 0.02 -2.79
CA PRO A 218 17.55 -1.38 -2.41
C PRO A 218 18.11 -1.77 -1.04
N GLY A 219 19.24 -1.20 -0.62
CA GLY A 219 19.86 -1.48 0.67
C GLY A 219 18.99 -1.08 1.88
N LEU A 220 18.10 -0.08 1.73
CA LEU A 220 17.16 0.30 2.79
C LEU A 220 16.02 -0.71 2.96
N ILE A 221 15.72 -1.49 1.92
CA ILE A 221 14.58 -2.41 1.85
C ILE A 221 15.01 -3.86 2.08
N ALA A 222 16.24 -4.22 1.69
CA ALA A 222 16.72 -5.60 1.76
C ALA A 222 16.62 -6.16 3.20
N GLY A 223 15.94 -7.30 3.34
CA GLY A 223 15.71 -7.98 4.62
C GLY A 223 14.71 -7.30 5.55
N LYS A 224 14.09 -6.18 5.14
CA LYS A 224 13.12 -5.45 5.97
C LYS A 224 11.69 -5.87 5.69
N LYS A 225 10.83 -5.78 6.72
CA LYS A 225 9.39 -5.92 6.58
C LYS A 225 8.79 -4.57 6.15
N VAL A 226 7.92 -4.58 5.16
CA VAL A 226 7.35 -3.37 4.55
C VAL A 226 5.83 -3.41 4.60
N LEU A 227 5.24 -2.33 5.13
CA LEU A 227 3.83 -2.02 5.07
C LEU A 227 3.62 -0.92 4.02
N ILE A 228 2.84 -1.22 2.98
CA ILE A 228 2.57 -0.27 1.89
C ILE A 228 1.39 0.62 2.27
N LEU A 229 1.46 1.92 1.97
CA LEU A 229 0.36 2.88 2.19
C LEU A 229 -0.05 3.52 0.86
N ASP A 230 -1.36 3.53 0.56
CA ASP A 230 -1.94 4.23 -0.60
C ASP A 230 -3.14 5.06 -0.18
N ASP A 231 -3.65 5.93 -1.07
CA ASP A 231 -4.88 6.69 -0.82
C ASP A 231 -6.14 5.86 -1.16
N ILE A 232 -6.16 5.20 -2.32
CA ILE A 232 -7.33 4.48 -2.82
C ILE A 232 -6.91 3.15 -3.45
N VAL A 233 -7.58 2.09 -3.06
CA VAL A 233 -7.48 0.79 -3.74
C VAL A 233 -8.67 0.62 -4.67
N THR A 234 -8.40 0.59 -5.97
CA THR A 234 -9.39 0.25 -7.00
C THR A 234 -9.27 -1.23 -7.37
N THR A 235 -8.42 -1.58 -8.29
CA THR A 235 -8.08 -2.95 -8.68
C THR A 235 -6.91 -3.54 -7.89
N GLY A 236 -6.32 -2.77 -6.99
CA GLY A 236 -5.10 -3.15 -6.25
C GLY A 236 -3.82 -3.17 -7.10
N THR A 237 -3.86 -2.73 -8.36
CA THR A 237 -2.70 -2.77 -9.26
C THR A 237 -1.51 -1.98 -8.73
N THR A 238 -1.73 -0.78 -8.19
CA THR A 238 -0.66 0.04 -7.57
C THR A 238 0.01 -0.71 -6.42
N MET A 239 -0.79 -1.27 -5.50
CA MET A 239 -0.29 -2.03 -4.35
C MET A 239 0.52 -3.25 -4.80
N ARG A 240 0.04 -4.02 -5.80
CA ARG A 240 0.77 -5.18 -6.35
C ARG A 240 2.11 -4.77 -6.95
N ARG A 241 2.15 -3.72 -7.77
CA ARG A 241 3.40 -3.20 -8.36
C ARG A 241 4.39 -2.71 -7.31
N CYS A 242 3.90 -2.02 -6.27
CA CYS A 242 4.73 -1.64 -5.13
C CYS A 242 5.32 -2.90 -4.45
N ALA A 243 4.49 -3.91 -4.23
CA ALA A 243 4.92 -5.17 -3.62
C ALA A 243 5.95 -5.91 -4.49
N GLU A 244 5.78 -5.95 -5.80
CA GLU A 244 6.74 -6.52 -6.74
C GLU A 244 8.09 -5.80 -6.70
N ALA A 245 8.09 -4.47 -6.73
CA ALA A 245 9.31 -3.66 -6.63
C ALA A 245 10.05 -3.89 -5.29
N ILE A 246 9.30 -3.95 -4.17
CA ILE A 246 9.84 -4.21 -2.83
C ILE A 246 10.45 -5.61 -2.75
N ARG A 247 9.75 -6.64 -3.26
CA ARG A 247 10.25 -8.02 -3.30
C ARG A 247 11.49 -8.15 -4.20
N GLY A 248 11.50 -7.46 -5.35
CA GLY A 248 12.66 -7.37 -6.23
C GLY A 248 13.89 -6.76 -5.52
N ALA A 249 13.69 -5.87 -4.55
CA ALA A 249 14.72 -5.32 -3.68
C ALA A 249 14.99 -6.18 -2.42
N ARG A 250 14.53 -7.44 -2.39
CA ARG A 250 14.66 -8.39 -1.27
C ARG A 250 13.98 -7.93 0.04
N GLY A 251 12.94 -7.09 -0.06
CA GLY A 251 12.07 -6.74 1.06
C GLY A 251 10.91 -7.73 1.19
N SER A 252 10.32 -7.82 2.39
CA SER A 252 9.14 -8.64 2.68
C SER A 252 7.92 -7.75 2.89
N VAL A 253 6.91 -7.86 2.04
CA VAL A 253 5.66 -7.10 2.19
C VAL A 253 4.75 -7.81 3.18
N VAL A 254 4.43 -7.15 4.28
CA VAL A 254 3.60 -7.69 5.37
C VAL A 254 2.13 -7.27 5.27
N GLY A 255 1.81 -6.27 4.46
CA GLY A 255 0.45 -5.81 4.21
C GLY A 255 0.39 -4.48 3.51
N GLY A 256 -0.82 -3.97 3.35
CA GLY A 256 -1.11 -2.64 2.82
C GLY A 256 -2.19 -1.92 3.62
N LEU A 257 -2.14 -0.59 3.62
CA LEU A 257 -3.15 0.29 4.18
C LEU A 257 -3.64 1.25 3.11
N ALA A 258 -4.93 1.60 3.15
CA ALA A 258 -5.51 2.63 2.29
C ALA A 258 -6.60 3.43 3.01
N LEU A 259 -6.83 4.66 2.60
CA LEU A 259 -7.96 5.45 3.10
C LEU A 259 -9.29 4.87 2.63
N ALA A 260 -9.35 4.37 1.40
CA ALA A 260 -10.58 3.76 0.89
C ALA A 260 -10.32 2.68 -0.16
N ALA A 261 -11.28 1.78 -0.31
CA ALA A 261 -11.32 0.81 -1.40
C ALA A 261 -12.62 0.97 -2.21
N VAL A 262 -12.53 0.74 -3.52
CA VAL A 262 -13.71 0.62 -4.37
C VAL A 262 -14.43 -0.67 -4.00
N PRO A 263 -15.75 -0.64 -3.73
CA PRO A 263 -16.50 -1.86 -3.44
C PRO A 263 -16.42 -2.81 -4.65
N PRO A 264 -16.42 -4.14 -4.42
CA PRO A 264 -16.58 -5.09 -5.50
C PRO A 264 -17.87 -4.78 -6.28
N PRO A 265 -17.92 -5.07 -7.60
CA PRO A 265 -19.17 -4.96 -8.33
C PRO A 265 -20.22 -5.79 -7.61
N ALA A 266 -21.39 -5.17 -7.39
CA ALA A 266 -22.52 -5.92 -6.84
C ALA A 266 -22.81 -7.10 -7.79
N GLU A 267 -22.86 -8.30 -7.24
CA GLU A 267 -23.33 -9.46 -7.98
C GLU A 267 -24.76 -9.14 -8.44
N ARG A 268 -24.98 -9.07 -9.76
CA ARG A 268 -26.26 -8.80 -10.37
C ARG A 268 -27.10 -10.08 -10.42
#